data_0f91bfd4d2fcd19b4258494c3f18ae46
#
_entry.id   0f91bfd4d2fcd19b4258494c3f18ae46
#
_cell.length_a   1.000
_cell.length_b   1.000
_cell.length_c   1.000
_cell.angle_alpha   90.00
_cell.angle_beta   90.00
_cell.angle_gamma   90.00
#
_symmetry.space_group_name_H-M   'P 1'
#
loop_
_entity.id
_entity.type
_entity.pdbx_description
1 polymer ?
#
loop_
_entity_poly.entity_id
_entity_poly.type
_entity_poly.pdbx_seq_one_letter_code
_entity_poly.pdbx_strand_id
1 'polypeptide(L)'
;IALLGYTFGRSKLTWPEKFINDTFGTLQGALYRPVGAVADFFRDLSRLSDVYKENEELRQTVARYTEDKIRYNLIAKQNEALQEELNFTERQKKLYNYKFLIAQVVANSSNPYDPTIKINLGSHDGVKEKMAVTTVDGLVGLVSRVSEFTSTVTPITELSSTSTDSISIAATIFGREDQSFGIVDFDKEKNVLQMSKIDENDVVKEGDIVITSGLGNVFPRGLIIGKVVSSQVGDFGLTHTATIEPAAKFDHLNDVFVVVTPDVDAP
;
A
#
# COMPACT_ATOMS: atom_id res chain seq x y z
N ILE A 1 45.50 -66.49 18.75
CA ILE A 1 45.64 -67.16 17.43
C ILE A 1 44.80 -68.44 17.34
N ALA A 2 44.66 -69.23 18.42
CA ALA A 2 43.86 -70.45 18.41
C ALA A 2 42.33 -70.25 18.32
N LEU A 3 41.80 -69.12 18.69
CA LEU A 3 40.36 -68.76 18.62
C LEU A 3 39.90 -68.29 17.21
N LEU A 4 40.81 -67.81 16.38
CA LEU A 4 40.51 -67.36 15.00
C LEU A 4 40.36 -68.52 14.02
N GLY A 5 41.00 -69.68 14.29
CA GLY A 5 40.92 -70.87 13.44
C GLY A 5 39.63 -71.69 13.54
N TYR A 6 38.81 -71.43 14.55
CA TYR A 6 37.59 -72.20 14.80
C TYR A 6 36.33 -71.64 14.15
N THR A 7 36.42 -70.42 13.62
CA THR A 7 35.32 -69.72 13.01
C THR A 7 35.19 -69.91 11.47
N PHE A 8 36.17 -70.45 10.82
CA PHE A 8 36.16 -70.66 9.36
C PHE A 8 35.45 -71.98 8.99
N GLY A 9 34.18 -72.10 9.23
CA GLY A 9 33.45 -73.26 8.77
C GLY A 9 32.06 -73.45 9.35
N ARG A 10 31.55 -72.53 10.13
CA ARG A 10 30.19 -72.60 10.71
C ARG A 10 29.23 -71.60 10.11
N SER A 11 28.12 -72.11 9.60
CA SER A 11 27.03 -71.35 8.99
C SER A 11 26.13 -70.56 10.03
N LYS A 12 26.57 -70.50 11.30
CA LYS A 12 25.87 -69.74 12.33
C LYS A 12 26.89 -68.92 13.12
N LEU A 13 26.71 -67.59 13.13
CA LEU A 13 27.51 -66.64 13.88
C LEU A 13 27.39 -66.92 15.39
N THR A 14 28.55 -66.94 16.09
CA THR A 14 28.61 -67.04 17.53
C THR A 14 28.21 -65.74 18.24
N TRP A 15 27.81 -65.82 19.48
CA TRP A 15 27.31 -64.68 20.25
C TRP A 15 28.24 -63.46 20.24
N PRO A 16 29.57 -63.55 20.29
CA PRO A 16 30.46 -62.38 20.17
C PRO A 16 30.45 -61.76 18.78
N GLU A 17 30.29 -62.52 17.71
CA GLU A 17 30.21 -61.99 16.33
C GLU A 17 28.91 -61.27 16.06
N LYS A 18 27.79 -61.74 16.66
CA LYS A 18 26.51 -61.01 16.65
C LYS A 18 26.61 -59.70 17.40
N PHE A 19 27.26 -59.69 18.55
CA PHE A 19 27.42 -58.46 19.35
C PHE A 19 28.26 -57.43 18.65
N ILE A 20 29.32 -57.82 17.98
CA ILE A 20 30.16 -56.90 17.17
C ILE A 20 29.37 -56.35 15.96
N ASN A 21 28.65 -57.19 15.24
CA ASN A 21 27.86 -56.76 14.09
C ASN A 21 26.69 -55.86 14.50
N ASP A 22 25.99 -56.17 15.56
CA ASP A 22 24.88 -55.32 16.08
C ASP A 22 25.40 -54.00 16.65
N THR A 23 26.62 -54.00 17.24
CA THR A 23 27.25 -52.77 17.76
C THR A 23 27.74 -51.86 16.64
N PHE A 24 28.27 -52.43 15.56
CA PHE A 24 28.67 -51.67 14.36
C PHE A 24 27.45 -51.11 13.63
N GLY A 25 26.34 -51.84 13.52
CA GLY A 25 25.11 -51.39 12.90
C GLY A 25 24.46 -50.25 13.71
N THR A 26 24.48 -50.29 15.03
CA THR A 26 23.96 -49.23 15.88
C THR A 26 24.86 -47.97 15.90
N LEU A 27 26.18 -48.15 15.81
CA LEU A 27 27.13 -47.03 15.71
C LEU A 27 27.01 -46.29 14.35
N GLN A 28 26.74 -46.98 13.24
CA GLN A 28 26.49 -46.32 11.94
C GLN A 28 25.22 -45.49 11.99
N GLY A 29 24.14 -45.95 12.67
CA GLY A 29 22.92 -45.18 12.82
C GLY A 29 23.07 -43.94 13.73
N ALA A 30 23.98 -43.99 14.70
CA ALA A 30 24.23 -42.88 15.62
C ALA A 30 25.12 -41.78 15.00
N LEU A 31 25.97 -42.11 14.04
CA LEU A 31 26.85 -41.18 13.33
C LEU A 31 26.11 -40.35 12.25
N TYR A 32 24.95 -40.83 11.76
CA TYR A 32 24.16 -40.07 10.75
C TYR A 32 23.13 -39.10 11.35
N ARG A 33 22.87 -39.13 12.65
CA ARG A 33 21.92 -38.21 13.28
C ARG A 33 22.43 -36.79 13.54
N PRO A 34 23.73 -36.50 13.77
CA PRO A 34 24.15 -35.12 14.01
C PRO A 34 24.27 -34.27 12.74
N VAL A 35 24.33 -34.86 11.54
CA VAL A 35 24.48 -34.07 10.29
C VAL A 35 23.23 -33.23 9.98
N GLY A 36 22.04 -33.75 10.27
CA GLY A 36 20.78 -32.98 10.13
C GLY A 36 20.68 -31.81 11.12
N ALA A 37 21.02 -32.06 12.37
CA ALA A 37 20.97 -31.05 13.42
C ALA A 37 21.97 -29.89 13.19
N VAL A 38 23.13 -30.19 12.62
CA VAL A 38 24.12 -29.14 12.24
C VAL A 38 23.64 -28.36 11.03
N ALA A 39 23.04 -29.00 10.04
CA ALA A 39 22.48 -28.31 8.86
C ALA A 39 21.30 -27.41 9.25
N ASP A 40 20.44 -27.85 10.15
CA ASP A 40 19.32 -27.05 10.67
C ASP A 40 19.82 -25.87 11.51
N PHE A 41 20.84 -26.07 12.33
CA PHE A 41 21.48 -24.99 13.10
C PHE A 41 22.07 -23.89 12.17
N PHE A 42 22.76 -24.27 11.11
CA PHE A 42 23.29 -23.28 10.15
C PHE A 42 22.17 -22.58 9.34
N ARG A 43 21.07 -23.27 9.07
CA ARG A 43 19.89 -22.67 8.42
C ARG A 43 19.19 -21.66 9.34
N ASP A 44 19.10 -21.98 10.62
CA ASP A 44 18.54 -21.06 11.62
C ASP A 44 19.47 -19.86 11.87
N LEU A 45 20.79 -20.05 11.81
CA LEU A 45 21.76 -18.97 11.92
C LEU A 45 21.68 -18.02 10.72
N SER A 46 21.46 -18.53 9.49
CA SER A 46 21.28 -17.67 8.31
C SER A 46 19.97 -16.89 8.40
N ARG A 47 18.88 -17.51 8.86
CA ARG A 47 17.61 -16.80 9.12
C ARG A 47 17.75 -15.71 10.18
N LEU A 48 18.54 -15.95 11.22
CA LEU A 48 18.82 -14.95 12.23
C LEU A 48 19.56 -13.75 11.63
N SER A 49 20.52 -13.99 10.73
CA SER A 49 21.23 -12.93 10.00
C SER A 49 20.30 -12.10 9.12
N ASP A 50 19.35 -12.75 8.46
CA ASP A 50 18.37 -12.05 7.61
C ASP A 50 17.41 -11.19 8.47
N VAL A 51 16.94 -11.71 9.61
CA VAL A 51 16.14 -10.94 10.57
C VAL A 51 16.93 -9.75 11.14
N TYR A 52 18.21 -9.90 11.41
CA TYR A 52 19.05 -8.78 11.86
C TYR A 52 19.19 -7.69 10.78
N LYS A 53 19.39 -8.07 9.52
CA LYS A 53 19.46 -7.11 8.39
C LYS A 53 18.12 -6.39 8.21
N GLU A 54 17.01 -7.13 8.22
CA GLU A 54 15.67 -6.57 8.12
C GLU A 54 15.38 -5.59 9.28
N ASN A 55 15.79 -5.94 10.51
CA ASN A 55 15.65 -5.06 11.67
C ASN A 55 16.50 -3.77 11.52
N GLU A 56 17.70 -3.88 10.98
CA GLU A 56 18.57 -2.73 10.70
C GLU A 56 17.95 -1.81 9.63
N GLU A 57 17.42 -2.38 8.54
CA GLU A 57 16.73 -1.64 7.49
C GLU A 57 15.44 -0.97 8.01
N LEU A 58 14.67 -1.68 8.84
CA LEU A 58 13.51 -1.11 9.51
C LEU A 58 13.89 0.06 10.44
N ARG A 59 14.96 -0.07 11.21
CA ARG A 59 15.45 1.01 12.09
C ARG A 59 15.89 2.24 11.28
N GLN A 60 16.59 2.03 10.16
CA GLN A 60 17.00 3.12 9.27
C GLN A 60 15.78 3.78 8.61
N THR A 61 14.77 2.99 8.27
CA THR A 61 13.51 3.48 7.69
C THR A 61 12.73 4.29 8.72
N VAL A 62 12.62 3.80 9.96
CA VAL A 62 12.00 4.54 11.06
C VAL A 62 12.75 5.83 11.35
N ALA A 63 14.09 5.82 11.33
CA ALA A 63 14.89 7.02 11.53
C ALA A 63 14.63 8.08 10.44
N ARG A 64 14.60 7.67 9.17
CA ARG A 64 14.23 8.54 8.03
C ARG A 64 12.80 9.08 8.17
N TYR A 65 11.86 8.22 8.52
CA TYR A 65 10.47 8.62 8.73
C TYR A 65 10.33 9.64 9.87
N THR A 66 11.14 9.50 10.92
CA THR A 66 11.17 10.47 12.04
C THR A 66 11.74 11.82 11.60
N GLU A 67 12.79 11.80 10.79
CA GLU A 67 13.39 13.02 10.22
C GLU A 67 12.39 13.73 9.27
N ASP A 68 11.74 12.99 8.38
CA ASP A 68 10.72 13.53 7.50
C ASP A 68 9.54 14.10 8.27
N LYS A 69 9.10 13.45 9.34
CA LYS A 69 8.06 13.95 10.24
C LYS A 69 8.46 15.27 10.92
N ILE A 70 9.71 15.38 11.36
CA ILE A 70 10.22 16.63 11.95
C ILE A 70 10.22 17.73 10.89
N ARG A 71 10.69 17.44 9.69
CA ARG A 71 10.72 18.38 8.57
C ARG A 71 9.30 18.81 8.17
N TYR A 72 8.39 17.85 8.09
CA TYR A 72 6.98 18.13 7.81
C TYR A 72 6.37 19.06 8.87
N ASN A 73 6.59 18.76 10.16
CA ASN A 73 6.09 19.60 11.25
C ASN A 73 6.69 21.02 11.22
N LEU A 74 7.97 21.15 10.81
CA LEU A 74 8.61 22.46 10.65
C LEU A 74 7.96 23.26 9.51
N ILE A 75 7.75 22.62 8.36
CA ILE A 75 7.07 23.24 7.19
C ILE A 75 5.62 23.60 7.54
N ALA A 76 4.91 22.72 8.25
CA ALA A 76 3.55 23.00 8.69
C ALA A 76 3.48 24.22 9.60
N LYS A 77 4.41 24.35 10.57
CA LYS A 77 4.50 25.54 11.44
C LYS A 77 4.87 26.81 10.67
N GLN A 78 5.78 26.71 9.72
CA GLN A 78 6.11 27.86 8.87
C GLN A 78 4.93 28.30 8.00
N ASN A 79 4.18 27.34 7.46
CA ASN A 79 2.98 27.62 6.68
C ASN A 79 1.88 28.26 7.54
N GLU A 80 1.72 27.78 8.77
CA GLU A 80 0.78 28.36 9.75
C GLU A 80 1.14 29.83 10.06
N ALA A 81 2.42 30.13 10.28
CA ALA A 81 2.89 31.49 10.52
C ALA A 81 2.66 32.41 9.30
N LEU A 82 2.94 31.93 8.08
CA LEU A 82 2.69 32.67 6.84
C LEU A 82 1.18 32.92 6.61
N GLN A 83 0.33 31.96 6.99
CA GLN A 83 -1.13 32.12 6.91
C GLN A 83 -1.64 33.18 7.92
N GLU A 84 -1.04 33.24 9.11
CA GLU A 84 -1.35 34.30 10.08
C GLU A 84 -0.96 35.68 9.57
N GLU A 85 0.19 35.82 8.94
CA GLU A 85 0.63 37.09 8.33
C GLU A 85 -0.28 37.54 7.18
N LEU A 86 -0.85 36.59 6.43
CA LEU A 86 -1.76 36.86 5.31
C LEU A 86 -3.23 37.04 5.71
N ASN A 87 -3.55 37.09 7.01
CA ASN A 87 -4.93 37.20 7.51
C ASN A 87 -5.89 36.13 6.95
N PHE A 88 -5.41 34.92 6.70
CA PHE A 88 -6.26 33.80 6.28
C PHE A 88 -7.27 33.46 7.37
N THR A 89 -8.53 33.30 6.98
CA THR A 89 -9.62 32.98 7.91
C THR A 89 -9.41 31.61 8.58
N GLU A 90 -9.85 31.47 9.83
CA GLU A 90 -9.82 30.21 10.60
C GLU A 90 -10.40 29.00 9.81
N ARG A 91 -11.34 29.28 8.90
CA ARG A 91 -11.98 28.27 8.06
C ARG A 91 -11.01 27.62 7.07
N GLN A 92 -10.05 28.38 6.53
CA GLN A 92 -9.02 27.84 5.62
C GLN A 92 -7.94 27.05 6.38
N LYS A 93 -7.62 27.45 7.62
CA LYS A 93 -6.72 26.67 8.48
C LYS A 93 -7.26 25.24 8.72
N LYS A 94 -8.58 25.08 8.88
CA LYS A 94 -9.22 23.78 9.10
C LYS A 94 -9.21 22.89 7.85
N LEU A 95 -9.25 23.47 6.65
CA LEU A 95 -9.31 22.71 5.39
C LEU A 95 -8.05 21.89 5.10
N TYR A 96 -6.91 22.20 5.70
CA TYR A 96 -5.64 21.51 5.44
C TYR A 96 -5.17 20.62 6.61
N ASN A 97 -5.92 20.53 7.69
CA ASN A 97 -5.54 19.72 8.85
C ASN A 97 -6.28 18.37 8.84
N TYR A 98 -6.00 17.55 7.82
CA TYR A 98 -6.58 16.22 7.71
C TYR A 98 -6.05 15.29 8.80
N LYS A 99 -6.95 14.49 9.39
CA LYS A 99 -6.61 13.33 10.20
C LYS A 99 -6.57 12.09 9.31
N PHE A 100 -5.62 11.20 9.57
CA PHE A 100 -5.51 9.92 8.89
C PHE A 100 -5.76 8.79 9.88
N LEU A 101 -6.75 7.94 9.60
CA LEU A 101 -6.99 6.71 10.34
C LEU A 101 -6.31 5.58 9.57
N ILE A 102 -5.44 4.82 10.24
CA ILE A 102 -4.72 3.69 9.63
C ILE A 102 -5.65 2.48 9.67
N ALA A 103 -5.91 1.90 8.51
CA ALA A 103 -6.75 0.72 8.33
C ALA A 103 -5.99 -0.38 7.60
N GLN A 104 -6.30 -1.62 7.93
CA GLN A 104 -5.81 -2.79 7.20
C GLN A 104 -6.86 -3.28 6.21
N VAL A 105 -6.41 -3.69 5.04
CA VAL A 105 -7.25 -4.34 4.06
C VAL A 105 -7.49 -5.78 4.50
N VAL A 106 -8.74 -6.11 4.81
CA VAL A 106 -9.13 -7.46 5.27
C VAL A 106 -9.65 -8.34 4.14
N ALA A 107 -10.12 -7.75 3.05
CA ALA A 107 -10.51 -8.47 1.85
C ALA A 107 -10.44 -7.55 0.63
N ASN A 108 -10.04 -8.13 -0.49
CA ASN A 108 -10.10 -7.50 -1.80
C ASN A 108 -11.02 -8.37 -2.68
N SER A 109 -12.13 -7.80 -3.13
CA SER A 109 -13.04 -8.49 -4.03
C SER A 109 -12.52 -8.35 -5.46
N SER A 110 -12.04 -9.45 -6.01
CA SER A 110 -11.65 -9.54 -7.42
C SER A 110 -12.87 -9.80 -8.35
N ASN A 111 -14.09 -9.47 -7.90
CA ASN A 111 -15.26 -9.58 -8.77
C ASN A 111 -15.14 -8.56 -9.91
N PRO A 112 -15.05 -8.99 -11.18
CA PRO A 112 -14.88 -8.07 -12.30
C PRO A 112 -16.03 -7.07 -12.48
N TYR A 113 -17.18 -7.33 -11.86
CA TYR A 113 -18.38 -6.50 -11.97
C TYR A 113 -18.56 -5.54 -10.80
N ASP A 114 -17.89 -5.78 -9.68
CA ASP A 114 -17.95 -4.94 -8.47
C ASP A 114 -16.70 -5.16 -7.62
N PRO A 115 -15.53 -4.70 -8.09
CA PRO A 115 -14.30 -4.76 -7.31
C PRO A 115 -14.39 -3.79 -6.15
N THR A 116 -14.30 -4.33 -4.95
CA THR A 116 -14.37 -3.55 -3.70
C THR A 116 -13.28 -3.99 -2.75
N ILE A 117 -12.83 -3.06 -1.94
CA ILE A 117 -11.82 -3.27 -0.91
C ILE A 117 -12.50 -3.18 0.45
N LYS A 118 -12.32 -4.17 1.32
CA LYS A 118 -12.85 -4.16 2.67
C LYS A 118 -11.75 -3.84 3.66
N ILE A 119 -12.00 -2.87 4.56
CA ILE A 119 -11.06 -2.42 5.59
C ILE A 119 -11.59 -2.72 6.98
N ASN A 120 -10.68 -2.86 7.96
CA ASN A 120 -10.97 -3.20 9.36
C ASN A 120 -11.37 -2.02 10.24
N LEU A 121 -11.76 -0.89 9.67
CA LEU A 121 -12.31 0.26 10.37
C LEU A 121 -13.77 0.48 9.97
N GLY A 122 -14.60 0.84 10.95
CA GLY A 122 -16.01 1.09 10.77
C GLY A 122 -16.51 2.39 11.40
N SER A 123 -17.82 2.48 11.59
CA SER A 123 -18.44 3.66 12.24
C SER A 123 -17.97 3.85 13.68
N HIS A 124 -17.63 2.75 14.39
CA HIS A 124 -17.06 2.80 15.73
C HIS A 124 -15.73 3.57 15.78
N ASP A 125 -14.94 3.51 14.72
CA ASP A 125 -13.65 4.17 14.58
C ASP A 125 -13.77 5.59 14.00
N GLY A 126 -15.00 6.04 13.73
CA GLY A 126 -15.28 7.35 13.15
C GLY A 126 -15.23 7.41 11.63
N VAL A 127 -15.23 6.25 10.95
CA VAL A 127 -15.33 6.20 9.48
C VAL A 127 -16.74 6.55 9.05
N LYS A 128 -16.86 7.41 8.05
CA LYS A 128 -18.12 7.81 7.43
C LYS A 128 -18.09 7.50 5.92
N GLU A 129 -19.26 7.35 5.32
CA GLU A 129 -19.37 7.24 3.86
C GLU A 129 -18.80 8.49 3.18
N LYS A 130 -18.30 8.30 1.97
CA LYS A 130 -17.62 9.33 1.15
C LYS A 130 -16.29 9.83 1.73
N MET A 131 -15.72 9.21 2.74
CA MET A 131 -14.35 9.50 3.13
C MET A 131 -13.37 8.95 2.09
N ALA A 132 -12.36 9.75 1.75
CA ALA A 132 -11.31 9.34 0.84
C ALA A 132 -10.38 8.32 1.52
N VAL A 133 -9.91 7.36 0.74
CA VAL A 133 -8.95 6.34 1.16
C VAL A 133 -7.70 6.45 0.30
N THR A 134 -6.54 6.52 0.93
CA THR A 134 -5.24 6.67 0.27
C THR A 134 -4.22 5.68 0.82
N THR A 135 -3.14 5.46 0.10
CA THR A 135 -1.91 4.85 0.58
C THR A 135 -0.82 5.91 0.72
N VAL A 136 0.39 5.51 1.07
CA VAL A 136 1.57 6.38 1.01
C VAL A 136 1.91 6.82 -0.42
N ASP A 137 1.53 6.01 -1.41
CA ASP A 137 1.81 6.26 -2.83
C ASP A 137 0.76 7.18 -3.46
N GLY A 138 -0.54 6.97 -3.14
CA GLY A 138 -1.61 7.76 -3.74
C GLY A 138 -3.03 7.34 -3.36
N LEU A 139 -3.98 7.97 -4.01
CA LEU A 139 -5.41 7.80 -3.80
C LEU A 139 -5.87 6.40 -4.22
N VAL A 140 -6.54 5.70 -3.31
CA VAL A 140 -7.09 4.35 -3.54
C VAL A 140 -8.55 4.42 -3.95
N GLY A 141 -9.38 5.20 -3.25
CA GLY A 141 -10.81 5.21 -3.49
C GLY A 141 -11.62 6.02 -2.49
N LEU A 142 -12.90 5.68 -2.41
CA LEU A 142 -13.88 6.26 -1.50
C LEU A 142 -14.56 5.18 -0.68
N VAL A 143 -14.85 5.48 0.59
CA VAL A 143 -15.72 4.66 1.42
C VAL A 143 -17.14 4.73 0.86
N SER A 144 -17.62 3.60 0.34
CA SER A 144 -18.96 3.48 -0.25
C SER A 144 -20.00 2.96 0.73
N ARG A 145 -19.58 2.17 1.72
CA ARG A 145 -20.48 1.62 2.76
C ARG A 145 -19.73 1.46 4.06
N VAL A 146 -20.38 1.80 5.16
CA VAL A 146 -19.83 1.68 6.52
C VAL A 146 -20.68 0.72 7.33
N SER A 147 -20.02 -0.25 7.96
CA SER A 147 -20.58 -1.12 9.00
C SER A 147 -19.98 -0.74 10.36
N GLU A 148 -20.38 -1.40 11.43
CA GLU A 148 -19.93 -1.05 12.79
C GLU A 148 -18.40 -1.15 12.96
N PHE A 149 -17.79 -2.24 12.46
CA PHE A 149 -16.36 -2.53 12.63
C PHE A 149 -15.58 -2.64 11.30
N THR A 150 -16.25 -2.49 10.18
CA THR A 150 -15.60 -2.61 8.86
C THR A 150 -16.23 -1.64 7.88
N SER A 151 -15.49 -1.24 6.86
CA SER A 151 -16.03 -0.42 5.77
C SER A 151 -15.65 -1.01 4.42
N THR A 152 -16.47 -0.70 3.42
CA THR A 152 -16.25 -1.06 2.02
C THR A 152 -15.78 0.18 1.28
N VAL A 153 -14.71 0.03 0.51
CA VAL A 153 -14.10 1.09 -0.29
C VAL A 153 -14.26 0.74 -1.76
N THR A 154 -14.76 1.68 -2.54
CA THR A 154 -14.80 1.58 -4.00
C THR A 154 -13.51 2.20 -4.55
N PRO A 155 -12.70 1.44 -5.31
CA PRO A 155 -11.46 1.94 -5.91
C PRO A 155 -11.71 3.04 -6.92
N ILE A 156 -10.72 3.94 -7.14
CA ILE A 156 -10.81 4.97 -8.18
C ILE A 156 -10.91 4.39 -9.60
N THR A 157 -10.47 3.15 -9.78
CA THR A 157 -10.59 2.38 -11.03
C THR A 157 -12.02 1.92 -11.33
N GLU A 158 -12.95 2.14 -10.41
CA GLU A 158 -14.37 1.84 -10.59
C GLU A 158 -15.26 3.08 -10.59
N LEU A 159 -14.68 4.24 -10.26
CA LEU A 159 -15.39 5.50 -10.30
C LEU A 159 -15.54 5.93 -11.78
N SER A 160 -16.73 5.75 -12.33
CA SER A 160 -17.06 6.07 -13.72
C SER A 160 -18.17 7.12 -13.80
N SER A 161 -18.02 8.08 -14.67
CA SER A 161 -19.00 9.16 -14.92
C SER A 161 -20.33 8.68 -15.55
N THR A 162 -20.42 7.41 -15.94
CA THR A 162 -21.58 6.86 -16.67
C THR A 162 -22.68 6.26 -15.79
N SER A 163 -22.49 6.12 -14.49
CA SER A 163 -23.50 5.60 -13.57
C SER A 163 -24.32 6.71 -12.90
N THR A 164 -25.54 6.42 -12.48
CA THR A 164 -26.47 7.37 -11.84
C THR A 164 -25.91 7.99 -10.54
N ASP A 165 -25.00 7.28 -9.89
CA ASP A 165 -24.27 7.73 -8.68
C ASP A 165 -22.80 8.01 -8.98
N SER A 166 -22.50 8.52 -10.17
CA SER A 166 -21.14 8.76 -10.63
C SER A 166 -20.43 9.82 -9.77
N ILE A 167 -19.32 9.42 -9.18
CA ILE A 167 -18.43 10.31 -8.46
C ILE A 167 -17.20 10.51 -9.33
N SER A 168 -17.05 11.74 -9.81
CA SER A 168 -15.85 12.17 -10.55
C SER A 168 -14.87 12.86 -9.63
N ILE A 169 -13.60 12.73 -9.89
CA ILE A 169 -12.53 13.33 -9.09
C ILE A 169 -12.13 14.66 -9.72
N ALA A 170 -12.44 15.77 -9.05
CA ALA A 170 -11.91 17.07 -9.44
C ALA A 170 -10.40 17.11 -9.15
N ALA A 171 -9.61 17.36 -10.17
CA ALA A 171 -8.17 17.24 -10.14
C ALA A 171 -7.46 18.51 -10.63
N THR A 172 -6.21 18.64 -10.26
CA THR A 172 -5.31 19.70 -10.69
C THR A 172 -3.88 19.15 -10.82
N ILE A 173 -2.98 19.92 -11.38
CA ILE A 173 -1.58 19.57 -11.51
C ILE A 173 -0.79 20.12 -10.32
N PHE A 174 0.00 19.28 -9.69
CA PHE A 174 0.88 19.68 -8.58
C PHE A 174 1.86 20.78 -9.02
N GLY A 175 1.93 21.86 -8.23
CA GLY A 175 2.72 23.06 -8.54
C GLY A 175 2.05 24.04 -9.52
N ARG A 176 0.82 23.74 -9.97
CA ARG A 176 -0.01 24.61 -10.83
C ARG A 176 -1.48 24.53 -10.41
N GLU A 177 -1.71 24.46 -9.11
CA GLU A 177 -3.03 24.18 -8.51
C GLU A 177 -4.10 25.23 -8.82
N ASP A 178 -3.68 26.44 -9.16
CA ASP A 178 -4.59 27.55 -9.47
C ASP A 178 -4.76 27.77 -10.99
N GLN A 179 -4.08 26.99 -11.82
CA GLN A 179 -4.05 27.20 -13.27
C GLN A 179 -4.65 26.06 -14.07
N SER A 180 -4.46 24.81 -13.63
CA SER A 180 -4.87 23.64 -14.38
C SER A 180 -5.90 22.84 -13.62
N PHE A 181 -7.11 22.76 -14.16
CA PHE A 181 -8.21 21.97 -13.59
C PHE A 181 -8.71 20.96 -14.60
N GLY A 182 -9.18 19.81 -14.09
CA GLY A 182 -9.82 18.80 -14.89
C GLY A 182 -10.61 17.84 -14.03
N ILE A 183 -11.23 16.88 -14.68
CA ILE A 183 -12.00 15.82 -14.04
C ILE A 183 -11.32 14.50 -14.37
N VAL A 184 -11.01 13.72 -13.35
CA VAL A 184 -10.45 12.38 -13.50
C VAL A 184 -11.57 11.35 -13.32
N ASP A 185 -11.71 10.50 -14.34
CA ASP A 185 -12.63 9.38 -14.41
C ASP A 185 -11.88 8.12 -14.86
N PHE A 186 -12.44 6.95 -14.60
CA PHE A 186 -11.91 5.71 -15.13
C PHE A 186 -12.61 5.35 -16.45
N ASP A 187 -11.82 5.30 -17.51
CA ASP A 187 -12.27 4.82 -18.82
C ASP A 187 -12.21 3.27 -18.85
N LYS A 188 -13.38 2.63 -18.71
CA LYS A 188 -13.49 1.16 -18.68
C LYS A 188 -13.13 0.50 -20.02
N GLU A 189 -13.31 1.19 -21.13
CA GLU A 189 -13.01 0.64 -22.46
C GLU A 189 -11.49 0.57 -22.68
N LYS A 190 -10.78 1.60 -22.24
CA LYS A 190 -9.32 1.69 -22.37
C LYS A 190 -8.59 1.14 -21.14
N ASN A 191 -9.31 0.89 -20.05
CA ASN A 191 -8.76 0.44 -18.76
C ASN A 191 -7.68 1.38 -18.21
N VAL A 192 -7.95 2.69 -18.26
CA VAL A 192 -7.03 3.75 -17.79
C VAL A 192 -7.77 4.85 -17.05
N LEU A 193 -7.07 5.53 -16.15
CA LEU A 193 -7.55 6.80 -15.62
C LEU A 193 -7.34 7.90 -16.67
N GLN A 194 -8.37 8.69 -16.89
CA GLN A 194 -8.34 9.80 -17.86
C GLN A 194 -8.74 11.10 -17.17
N MET A 195 -7.89 12.11 -17.28
CA MET A 195 -8.24 13.49 -16.91
C MET A 195 -8.80 14.19 -18.15
N SER A 196 -10.01 14.67 -18.04
CA SER A 196 -10.75 15.37 -19.11
C SER A 196 -11.09 16.81 -18.70
N LYS A 197 -11.66 17.58 -19.62
CA LYS A 197 -12.07 18.99 -19.41
C LYS A 197 -10.92 19.91 -18.97
N ILE A 198 -9.72 19.62 -19.42
CA ILE A 198 -8.55 20.49 -19.23
C ILE A 198 -8.69 21.64 -20.25
N ASP A 199 -8.51 22.88 -19.80
CA ASP A 199 -8.58 24.05 -20.68
C ASP A 199 -7.53 23.98 -21.82
N GLU A 200 -7.84 24.49 -22.97
CA GLU A 200 -6.91 24.46 -24.13
C GLU A 200 -5.60 25.22 -23.89
N ASN A 201 -5.62 26.20 -22.98
CA ASN A 201 -4.44 26.98 -22.62
C ASN A 201 -3.60 26.30 -21.55
N ASP A 202 -4.12 25.24 -20.91
CA ASP A 202 -3.42 24.51 -19.88
C ASP A 202 -2.46 23.50 -20.48
N VAL A 203 -1.17 23.72 -20.27
CA VAL A 203 -0.13 22.81 -20.74
C VAL A 203 0.08 21.68 -19.73
N VAL A 204 -0.62 20.56 -19.94
CA VAL A 204 -0.37 19.31 -19.21
C VAL A 204 0.67 18.50 -19.95
N LYS A 205 1.76 18.15 -19.26
CA LYS A 205 2.91 17.45 -19.83
C LYS A 205 3.00 16.03 -19.28
N GLU A 206 3.58 15.16 -20.08
CA GLU A 206 4.00 13.85 -19.61
C GLU A 206 4.94 13.99 -18.40
N GLY A 207 4.68 13.23 -17.38
CA GLY A 207 5.41 13.25 -16.11
C GLY A 207 4.82 14.19 -15.05
N ASP A 208 3.86 15.03 -15.36
CA ASP A 208 3.17 15.86 -14.38
C ASP A 208 2.43 15.01 -13.33
N ILE A 209 2.48 15.44 -12.07
CA ILE A 209 1.77 14.79 -10.98
C ILE A 209 0.36 15.37 -10.87
N VAL A 210 -0.64 14.51 -10.91
CA VAL A 210 -2.05 14.85 -10.77
C VAL A 210 -2.49 14.65 -9.32
N ILE A 211 -3.10 15.69 -8.74
CA ILE A 211 -3.60 15.68 -7.37
C ILE A 211 -5.08 16.08 -7.34
N THR A 212 -5.77 15.74 -6.26
CA THR A 212 -7.15 16.20 -6.03
C THR A 212 -7.17 17.71 -5.79
N SER A 213 -8.09 18.42 -6.43
CA SER A 213 -8.22 19.88 -6.31
C SER A 213 -9.00 20.34 -5.06
N GLY A 214 -9.78 19.43 -4.46
CA GLY A 214 -10.70 19.75 -3.37
C GLY A 214 -12.04 20.33 -3.83
N LEU A 215 -12.22 20.55 -5.12
CA LEU A 215 -13.49 21.01 -5.67
C LEU A 215 -14.55 19.91 -5.59
N GLY A 216 -15.80 20.27 -5.36
CA GLY A 216 -16.92 19.33 -5.24
C GLY A 216 -17.06 18.66 -3.88
N ASN A 217 -16.21 18.97 -2.89
CA ASN A 217 -16.28 18.51 -1.48
C ASN A 217 -16.31 16.99 -1.26
N VAL A 218 -15.96 16.20 -2.29
CA VAL A 218 -15.92 14.73 -2.18
C VAL A 218 -14.51 14.26 -1.81
N PHE A 219 -13.49 14.79 -2.47
CA PHE A 219 -12.11 14.46 -2.20
C PHE A 219 -11.38 15.63 -1.56
N PRO A 220 -10.69 15.41 -0.43
CA PRO A 220 -9.82 16.42 0.15
C PRO A 220 -8.76 16.87 -0.86
N ARG A 221 -8.38 18.15 -0.82
CA ARG A 221 -7.36 18.70 -1.71
C ARG A 221 -5.98 18.10 -1.45
N GLY A 222 -5.20 17.87 -2.50
CA GLY A 222 -3.78 17.53 -2.39
C GLY A 222 -3.47 16.04 -2.29
N LEU A 223 -4.45 15.14 -2.45
CA LEU A 223 -4.20 13.70 -2.53
C LEU A 223 -3.64 13.36 -3.91
N ILE A 224 -2.55 12.62 -3.97
CA ILE A 224 -1.93 12.21 -5.24
C ILE A 224 -2.82 11.17 -5.91
N ILE A 225 -3.24 11.43 -7.16
CA ILE A 225 -4.01 10.49 -7.98
C ILE A 225 -3.05 9.63 -8.81
N GLY A 226 -2.09 10.27 -9.48
CA GLY A 226 -1.17 9.57 -10.36
C GLY A 226 -0.29 10.50 -11.16
N LYS A 227 0.29 9.96 -12.22
CA LYS A 227 1.22 10.66 -13.11
C LYS A 227 0.69 10.66 -14.54
N VAL A 228 0.82 11.78 -15.23
CA VAL A 228 0.46 11.89 -16.64
C VAL A 228 1.41 11.05 -17.48
N VAL A 229 0.85 10.12 -18.25
CA VAL A 229 1.57 9.28 -19.22
C VAL A 229 1.54 9.87 -20.61
N SER A 230 0.38 10.44 -20.99
CA SER A 230 0.21 11.07 -22.29
C SER A 230 -0.84 12.18 -22.21
N SER A 231 -0.70 13.19 -23.04
CA SER A 231 -1.69 14.28 -23.21
C SER A 231 -2.06 14.40 -24.68
N GLN A 232 -3.35 14.54 -24.96
CA GLN A 232 -3.91 14.63 -26.29
C GLN A 232 -4.93 15.75 -26.35
N VAL A 233 -5.11 16.32 -27.55
CA VAL A 233 -6.22 17.24 -27.82
C VAL A 233 -7.51 16.42 -27.75
N GLY A 234 -8.46 16.87 -26.94
CA GLY A 234 -9.76 16.23 -26.82
C GLY A 234 -10.68 16.47 -28.01
N ASP A 235 -11.90 15.97 -27.90
CA ASP A 235 -12.90 16.10 -28.95
C ASP A 235 -13.19 17.57 -29.26
N PHE A 236 -13.27 17.86 -30.55
CA PHE A 236 -13.51 19.20 -31.10
C PHE A 236 -12.40 20.26 -30.89
N GLY A 237 -11.23 19.90 -30.35
CA GLY A 237 -10.11 20.81 -30.20
C GLY A 237 -10.28 21.92 -29.13
N LEU A 238 -11.32 21.82 -28.29
CA LEU A 238 -11.66 22.83 -27.27
C LEU A 238 -11.10 22.49 -25.89
N THR A 239 -10.68 21.25 -25.66
CA THR A 239 -10.16 20.77 -24.38
C THR A 239 -9.01 19.81 -24.60
N HIS A 240 -8.19 19.62 -23.58
CA HIS A 240 -7.20 18.54 -23.55
C HIS A 240 -7.68 17.38 -22.71
N THR A 241 -7.21 16.18 -23.03
CA THR A 241 -7.37 14.97 -22.24
C THR A 241 -6.00 14.38 -21.95
N ALA A 242 -5.80 13.90 -20.73
CA ALA A 242 -4.56 13.26 -20.31
C ALA A 242 -4.82 11.86 -19.75
N THR A 243 -4.02 10.91 -20.18
CA THR A 243 -4.02 9.55 -19.58
C THR A 243 -3.14 9.57 -18.34
N ILE A 244 -3.64 8.99 -17.25
CA ILE A 244 -2.99 8.98 -15.95
C ILE A 244 -2.68 7.55 -15.55
N GLU A 245 -1.44 7.30 -15.14
CA GLU A 245 -1.05 6.10 -14.43
C GLU A 245 -1.31 6.31 -12.94
N PRO A 246 -2.15 5.47 -12.28
CA PRO A 246 -2.42 5.59 -10.85
C PRO A 246 -1.14 5.50 -10.02
N ALA A 247 -1.01 6.34 -9.00
CA ALA A 247 0.12 6.23 -8.06
C ALA A 247 -0.07 5.06 -7.09
N ALA A 248 -1.30 4.78 -6.68
CA ALA A 248 -1.62 3.64 -5.81
C ALA A 248 -1.52 2.31 -6.58
N LYS A 249 -0.92 1.31 -5.94
CA LYS A 249 -0.80 -0.06 -6.47
C LYS A 249 -1.94 -0.91 -5.92
N PHE A 250 -2.91 -1.27 -6.76
CA PHE A 250 -4.11 -1.99 -6.34
C PHE A 250 -3.89 -3.49 -6.11
N ASP A 251 -2.80 -4.05 -6.64
CA ASP A 251 -2.54 -5.50 -6.56
C ASP A 251 -2.13 -5.96 -5.16
N HIS A 252 -1.53 -5.09 -4.34
CA HIS A 252 -0.95 -5.42 -3.05
C HIS A 252 -1.26 -4.36 -1.99
N LEU A 253 -2.55 -4.10 -1.77
CA LEU A 253 -3.00 -3.18 -0.72
C LEU A 253 -3.04 -3.91 0.62
N ASN A 254 -2.15 -3.57 1.55
CA ASN A 254 -2.14 -4.10 2.92
C ASN A 254 -2.67 -3.06 3.91
N ASP A 255 -2.02 -1.89 3.95
CA ASP A 255 -2.37 -0.79 4.82
C ASP A 255 -2.84 0.41 3.99
N VAL A 256 -3.94 1.01 4.43
CA VAL A 256 -4.53 2.19 3.82
C VAL A 256 -4.86 3.23 4.88
N PHE A 257 -5.03 4.47 4.46
CA PHE A 257 -5.35 5.59 5.32
C PHE A 257 -6.71 6.16 4.93
N VAL A 258 -7.65 6.19 5.89
CA VAL A 258 -8.92 6.90 5.72
C VAL A 258 -8.69 8.35 6.08
N VAL A 259 -8.99 9.26 5.16
CA VAL A 259 -8.81 10.70 5.34
C VAL A 259 -10.04 11.29 6.01
N VAL A 260 -9.85 11.81 7.22
CA VAL A 260 -10.90 12.52 7.95
C VAL A 260 -10.70 14.01 7.76
N THR A 261 -11.62 14.62 7.03
CA THR A 261 -11.69 16.08 6.92
C THR A 261 -12.32 16.66 8.18
N PRO A 262 -11.85 17.81 8.68
CA PRO A 262 -12.60 18.51 9.72
C PRO A 262 -13.98 18.84 9.17
N ASP A 263 -15.04 18.53 9.94
CA ASP A 263 -16.41 18.89 9.57
C ASP A 263 -16.49 20.41 9.39
N VAL A 264 -16.71 20.86 8.17
CA VAL A 264 -16.90 22.28 7.82
C VAL A 264 -18.31 22.72 8.19
N ASP A 265 -19.19 21.77 8.52
CA ASP A 265 -20.60 21.99 8.86
C ASP A 265 -20.92 21.48 10.27
N ALA A 266 -20.39 22.16 11.28
CA ALA A 266 -21.13 22.33 12.52
C ALA A 266 -21.60 23.78 12.55
N PRO A 267 -22.92 24.03 12.55
CA PRO A 267 -23.45 25.36 12.66
C PRO A 267 -23.09 26.02 14.00
#